data_78c4c1a85ce7b82395cd0afe47437f67
#
_entry.id   78c4c1a85ce7b82395cd0afe47437f67
#
_cell.length_a   1.000
_cell.length_b   1.000
_cell.length_c   1.000
_cell.angle_alpha   90.00
_cell.angle_beta   90.00
_cell.angle_gamma   90.00
#
_symmetry.space_group_name_H-M   'P 1'
#
loop_
_entity.id
_entity.type
_entity.pdbx_description
1 polymer ?
#
loop_
_entity_poly.entity_id
_entity_poly.type
_entity_poly.pdbx_seq_one_letter_code
_entity_poly.pdbx_strand_id
1 'polypeptide(L)'
;MNSGILFLSLLGFLPLVIPTCPPPCKCATNVIDCTSKGLTVTKLPVAFRPSVEILHLDYNQLTSIPNGLFDNLRSLQTVHLQGNPWECNCDILYLRSWLQWQQNRTFYRDVRCASPAHLQDRVIAYLTEDEIISTCQYWYCTLALLSQLCLFILLFLQAVLVIFIIIYLRRFRRMTAEVRSTTQDLHQPADTGPLRQR
;
A
#
# COMPACT_ATOMS: atom_id res chain seq x y z
N MET A 1 10.55 8.20 -40.72
CA MET A 1 10.04 8.87 -39.51
C MET A 1 8.72 8.22 -39.15
N ASN A 2 8.49 7.82 -37.93
CA ASN A 2 7.31 7.13 -37.37
C ASN A 2 7.21 5.59 -37.51
N SER A 3 8.26 4.84 -37.16
CA SER A 3 8.11 3.40 -36.91
C SER A 3 8.08 2.98 -35.44
N GLY A 4 8.11 3.92 -34.49
CA GLY A 4 8.21 3.63 -33.06
C GLY A 4 6.87 3.53 -32.29
N ILE A 5 5.74 3.94 -32.87
CA ILE A 5 4.46 4.03 -32.16
C ILE A 5 3.58 2.79 -32.34
N LEU A 6 3.86 1.98 -33.36
CA LEU A 6 3.09 0.77 -33.70
C LEU A 6 3.42 -0.46 -32.84
N PHE A 7 4.52 -0.46 -32.09
CA PHE A 7 4.93 -1.62 -31.26
C PHE A 7 4.33 -1.64 -29.85
N LEU A 8 3.78 -0.52 -29.36
CA LEU A 8 3.23 -0.44 -27.99
C LEU A 8 1.75 -0.85 -27.88
N SER A 9 1.05 -0.98 -29.00
CA SER A 9 -0.37 -1.34 -29.00
C SER A 9 -0.66 -2.84 -29.11
N LEU A 10 0.34 -3.68 -29.36
CA LEU A 10 0.17 -5.14 -29.54
C LEU A 10 0.33 -5.95 -28.23
N LEU A 11 0.77 -5.34 -27.15
CA LEU A 11 0.94 -6.03 -25.85
C LEU A 11 -0.31 -6.00 -24.95
N GLY A 12 -1.42 -5.40 -25.38
CA GLY A 12 -2.61 -5.12 -24.56
C GLY A 12 -3.72 -6.18 -24.57
N PHE A 13 -3.65 -7.20 -25.43
CA PHE A 13 -4.73 -8.20 -25.59
C PHE A 13 -4.20 -9.64 -25.62
N LEU A 14 -3.43 -10.03 -24.61
CA LEU A 14 -3.35 -11.46 -24.31
C LEU A 14 -4.65 -11.83 -23.59
N PRO A 15 -5.54 -12.66 -24.19
CA PRO A 15 -6.71 -13.15 -23.48
C PRO A 15 -6.21 -13.90 -22.25
N LEU A 16 -6.65 -13.48 -21.07
CA LEU A 16 -6.38 -14.20 -19.84
C LEU A 16 -7.01 -15.59 -19.98
N VAL A 17 -6.24 -16.58 -20.40
CA VAL A 17 -6.70 -17.95 -20.50
C VAL A 17 -6.86 -18.46 -19.08
N ILE A 18 -8.12 -18.39 -18.57
CA ILE A 18 -8.46 -18.98 -17.27
C ILE A 18 -8.32 -20.48 -17.45
N PRO A 19 -7.41 -21.15 -16.75
CA PRO A 19 -7.24 -22.59 -16.87
C PRO A 19 -8.57 -23.27 -16.51
N THR A 20 -8.96 -24.26 -17.27
CA THR A 20 -10.22 -25.00 -17.05
C THR A 20 -10.31 -25.58 -15.63
N CYS A 21 -9.15 -25.91 -15.03
CA CYS A 21 -9.03 -26.33 -13.64
C CYS A 21 -7.74 -25.77 -13.05
N PRO A 22 -7.81 -24.83 -12.11
CA PRO A 22 -6.60 -24.25 -11.52
C PRO A 22 -5.91 -25.28 -10.59
N PRO A 23 -4.59 -25.52 -10.75
CA PRO A 23 -3.85 -26.35 -9.80
C PRO A 23 -3.76 -25.66 -8.43
N PRO A 24 -3.77 -26.38 -7.29
CA PRO A 24 -3.80 -27.83 -7.12
C PRO A 24 -5.22 -28.42 -6.96
N CYS A 25 -6.25 -27.71 -7.41
CA CYS A 25 -7.65 -28.12 -7.25
C CYS A 25 -8.03 -29.25 -8.20
N LYS A 26 -9.12 -29.93 -7.89
CA LYS A 26 -9.77 -30.92 -8.75
C LYS A 26 -11.08 -30.33 -9.27
N CYS A 27 -11.41 -30.58 -10.53
CA CYS A 27 -12.61 -30.04 -11.13
C CYS A 27 -13.51 -31.15 -11.69
N ALA A 28 -14.79 -31.02 -11.38
CA ALA A 28 -15.88 -31.71 -12.07
C ALA A 28 -16.70 -30.70 -12.90
N THR A 29 -17.82 -31.08 -13.47
CA THR A 29 -18.58 -30.25 -14.42
C THR A 29 -18.86 -28.84 -13.89
N ASN A 30 -19.40 -28.70 -12.66
CA ASN A 30 -19.74 -27.42 -11.99
C ASN A 30 -19.16 -27.31 -10.58
N VAL A 31 -18.29 -28.24 -10.19
CA VAL A 31 -17.65 -28.26 -8.87
C VAL A 31 -16.15 -28.04 -9.02
N ILE A 32 -15.58 -27.20 -8.18
CA ILE A 32 -14.15 -27.06 -8.02
C ILE A 32 -13.80 -27.41 -6.57
N ASP A 33 -13.01 -28.46 -6.40
CA ASP A 33 -12.60 -28.96 -5.11
C ASP A 33 -11.13 -28.62 -4.84
N CYS A 34 -10.94 -27.69 -3.94
CA CYS A 34 -9.64 -27.26 -3.43
C CYS A 34 -9.47 -27.58 -1.93
N THR A 35 -10.26 -28.52 -1.39
CA THR A 35 -10.22 -28.90 0.03
C THR A 35 -8.84 -29.41 0.45
N SER A 36 -8.32 -28.91 1.56
CA SER A 36 -7.06 -29.38 2.17
C SER A 36 -5.86 -29.38 1.21
N LYS A 37 -5.74 -28.31 0.40
CA LYS A 37 -4.61 -28.14 -0.55
C LYS A 37 -3.49 -27.26 -0.01
N GLY A 38 -3.59 -26.78 1.25
CA GLY A 38 -2.62 -25.87 1.84
C GLY A 38 -2.59 -24.51 1.11
N LEU A 39 -3.73 -24.08 0.58
CA LEU A 39 -3.86 -22.80 -0.10
C LEU A 39 -3.71 -21.65 0.89
N THR A 40 -2.84 -20.73 0.55
CA THR A 40 -2.72 -19.41 1.16
C THR A 40 -3.30 -18.37 0.22
N VAL A 41 -3.49 -17.14 0.68
CA VAL A 41 -3.99 -16.03 -0.15
C VAL A 41 -3.14 -15.85 -1.42
N THR A 42 -1.81 -16.01 -1.31
CA THR A 42 -0.87 -15.85 -2.44
C THR A 42 -0.88 -17.04 -3.42
N LYS A 43 -1.34 -18.21 -2.98
CA LYS A 43 -1.44 -19.43 -3.80
C LYS A 43 -2.86 -19.67 -4.32
N LEU A 44 -3.80 -18.84 -3.88
CA LEU A 44 -5.18 -18.94 -4.35
C LEU A 44 -5.24 -18.58 -5.84
N PRO A 45 -5.99 -19.32 -6.66
CA PRO A 45 -6.19 -18.96 -8.07
C PRO A 45 -6.76 -17.55 -8.22
N VAL A 46 -6.22 -16.78 -9.15
CA VAL A 46 -6.64 -15.38 -9.40
C VAL A 46 -8.10 -15.32 -9.89
N ALA A 47 -8.55 -16.36 -10.58
CA ALA A 47 -9.92 -16.46 -11.05
C ALA A 47 -10.35 -17.92 -11.18
N PHE A 48 -11.64 -18.14 -11.02
CA PHE A 48 -12.29 -19.41 -11.28
C PHE A 48 -13.18 -19.28 -12.52
N ARG A 49 -13.56 -20.43 -13.13
CA ARG A 49 -14.45 -20.42 -14.30
C ARG A 49 -15.86 -19.92 -13.89
N PRO A 50 -16.51 -19.09 -14.71
CA PRO A 50 -17.84 -18.51 -14.37
C PRO A 50 -18.96 -19.53 -14.21
N SER A 51 -18.81 -20.75 -14.76
CA SER A 51 -19.79 -21.83 -14.70
C SER A 51 -19.72 -22.67 -13.42
N VAL A 52 -18.85 -22.32 -12.45
CA VAL A 52 -18.77 -23.04 -11.16
C VAL A 52 -20.01 -22.75 -10.32
N GLU A 53 -20.61 -23.80 -9.77
CA GLU A 53 -21.76 -23.72 -8.87
C GLU A 53 -21.34 -23.97 -7.42
N ILE A 54 -20.39 -24.90 -7.22
CA ILE A 54 -19.90 -25.28 -5.89
C ILE A 54 -18.40 -25.14 -5.87
N LEU A 55 -17.90 -24.39 -4.88
CA LEU A 55 -16.47 -24.14 -4.69
C LEU A 55 -16.06 -24.56 -3.28
N HIS A 56 -15.18 -25.56 -3.18
CA HIS A 56 -14.61 -26.00 -1.93
C HIS A 56 -13.26 -25.35 -1.69
N LEU A 57 -13.17 -24.49 -0.68
CA LEU A 57 -11.96 -23.84 -0.18
C LEU A 57 -11.69 -24.17 1.29
N ASP A 58 -12.44 -25.12 1.83
CA ASP A 58 -12.36 -25.51 3.23
C ASP A 58 -11.05 -26.21 3.58
N TYR A 59 -10.69 -26.15 4.86
CA TYR A 59 -9.49 -26.78 5.44
C TYR A 59 -8.19 -26.38 4.74
N ASN A 60 -8.02 -25.09 4.48
CA ASN A 60 -6.82 -24.50 3.90
C ASN A 60 -6.13 -23.54 4.90
N GLN A 61 -5.25 -22.70 4.41
CA GLN A 61 -4.51 -21.69 5.18
C GLN A 61 -4.86 -20.28 4.72
N LEU A 62 -6.13 -20.07 4.38
CA LEU A 62 -6.62 -18.78 3.92
C LEU A 62 -6.85 -17.85 5.12
N THR A 63 -6.25 -16.69 5.08
CA THR A 63 -6.43 -15.63 6.08
C THR A 63 -7.43 -14.58 5.61
N SER A 64 -7.60 -14.42 4.30
CA SER A 64 -8.58 -13.53 3.66
C SER A 64 -8.92 -14.05 2.26
N ILE A 65 -9.87 -13.40 1.61
CA ILE A 65 -10.20 -13.62 0.19
C ILE A 65 -9.89 -12.35 -0.58
N PRO A 66 -9.15 -12.44 -1.71
CA PRO A 66 -8.91 -11.28 -2.57
C PRO A 66 -10.20 -10.61 -3.02
N ASN A 67 -10.19 -9.28 -3.04
CA ASN A 67 -11.36 -8.52 -3.46
C ASN A 67 -11.80 -8.90 -4.88
N GLY A 68 -13.10 -9.13 -5.06
CA GLY A 68 -13.70 -9.45 -6.35
C GLY A 68 -13.56 -10.91 -6.80
N LEU A 69 -12.96 -11.79 -6.01
CA LEU A 69 -12.73 -13.19 -6.43
C LEU A 69 -14.02 -13.92 -6.82
N PHE A 70 -15.13 -13.64 -6.16
CA PHE A 70 -16.43 -14.27 -6.41
C PHE A 70 -17.36 -13.47 -7.33
N ASP A 71 -17.02 -12.22 -7.68
CA ASP A 71 -17.92 -11.30 -8.37
C ASP A 71 -18.30 -11.76 -9.79
N ASN A 72 -17.38 -12.44 -10.46
CA ASN A 72 -17.61 -12.94 -11.81
C ASN A 72 -18.23 -14.35 -11.86
N LEU A 73 -18.48 -14.99 -10.70
CA LEU A 73 -18.99 -16.35 -10.60
C LEU A 73 -20.52 -16.37 -10.57
N ARG A 74 -21.13 -16.07 -11.72
CA ARG A 74 -22.60 -15.88 -11.84
C ARG A 74 -23.42 -17.12 -11.51
N SER A 75 -22.84 -18.30 -11.68
CA SER A 75 -23.50 -19.58 -11.39
C SER A 75 -23.26 -20.08 -9.97
N LEU A 76 -22.45 -19.36 -9.17
CA LEU A 76 -22.01 -19.79 -7.85
C LEU A 76 -23.17 -19.84 -6.86
N GLN A 77 -23.44 -21.02 -6.31
CA GLN A 77 -24.50 -21.26 -5.34
C GLN A 77 -23.93 -21.44 -3.93
N THR A 78 -22.79 -22.13 -3.82
CA THR A 78 -22.24 -22.51 -2.52
C THR A 78 -20.73 -22.42 -2.53
N VAL A 79 -20.16 -21.84 -1.47
CA VAL A 79 -18.72 -21.85 -1.20
C VAL A 79 -18.47 -22.45 0.19
N HIS A 80 -17.65 -23.48 0.26
CA HIS A 80 -17.20 -24.06 1.53
C HIS A 80 -15.94 -23.34 2.01
N LEU A 81 -15.99 -22.72 3.18
CA LEU A 81 -14.94 -21.83 3.71
C LEU A 81 -14.45 -22.20 5.11
N GLN A 82 -15.06 -23.22 5.74
CA GLN A 82 -14.74 -23.64 7.11
C GLN A 82 -13.30 -24.16 7.23
N GLY A 83 -12.76 -24.13 8.45
CA GLY A 83 -11.42 -24.68 8.72
C GLY A 83 -10.26 -23.89 8.12
N ASN A 84 -10.43 -22.59 7.92
CA ASN A 84 -9.37 -21.66 7.54
C ASN A 84 -9.06 -20.70 8.69
N PRO A 85 -7.80 -20.25 8.86
CA PRO A 85 -7.39 -19.32 9.91
C PRO A 85 -7.68 -17.87 9.50
N TRP A 86 -8.97 -17.47 9.44
CA TRP A 86 -9.39 -16.15 9.01
C TRP A 86 -8.85 -15.04 9.89
N GLU A 87 -8.22 -14.04 9.30
CA GLU A 87 -7.72 -12.86 9.96
C GLU A 87 -8.69 -11.68 9.77
N CYS A 88 -9.42 -11.32 10.84
CA CYS A 88 -10.47 -10.33 10.80
C CYS A 88 -9.92 -8.90 10.94
N ASN A 89 -9.11 -8.50 9.97
CA ASN A 89 -8.62 -7.15 9.74
C ASN A 89 -9.30 -6.54 8.50
N CYS A 90 -8.75 -5.46 7.92
CA CYS A 90 -9.28 -4.81 6.72
C CYS A 90 -9.51 -5.75 5.53
N ASP A 91 -8.64 -6.74 5.36
CA ASP A 91 -8.69 -7.64 4.20
C ASP A 91 -9.89 -8.61 4.24
N ILE A 92 -10.54 -8.74 5.43
CA ILE A 92 -11.73 -9.57 5.58
C ILE A 92 -13.02 -8.89 5.10
N LEU A 93 -13.01 -7.58 4.87
CA LEU A 93 -14.22 -6.79 4.55
C LEU A 93 -14.94 -7.30 3.31
N TYR A 94 -14.21 -7.71 2.29
CA TYR A 94 -14.80 -8.29 1.09
C TYR A 94 -15.53 -9.60 1.41
N LEU A 95 -14.87 -10.55 2.08
CA LEU A 95 -15.47 -11.82 2.46
C LEU A 95 -16.69 -11.61 3.37
N ARG A 96 -16.58 -10.71 4.37
CA ARG A 96 -17.71 -10.36 5.24
C ARG A 96 -18.92 -9.87 4.42
N SER A 97 -18.70 -8.89 3.54
CA SER A 97 -19.76 -8.35 2.69
C SER A 97 -20.38 -9.44 1.83
N TRP A 98 -19.56 -10.26 1.18
CA TRP A 98 -20.04 -11.35 0.37
C TRP A 98 -20.91 -12.35 1.18
N LEU A 99 -20.47 -12.74 2.39
CA LEU A 99 -21.21 -13.63 3.30
C LEU A 99 -22.56 -13.04 3.73
N GLN A 100 -22.64 -11.72 3.91
CA GLN A 100 -23.89 -11.04 4.29
C GLN A 100 -24.95 -11.04 3.18
N TRP A 101 -24.53 -11.08 1.93
CA TRP A 101 -25.43 -11.16 0.78
C TRP A 101 -25.97 -12.59 0.54
N GLN A 102 -25.40 -13.60 1.18
CA GLN A 102 -25.87 -14.98 1.02
C GLN A 102 -27.24 -15.18 1.66
N GLN A 103 -28.15 -15.83 0.95
CA GLN A 103 -29.52 -16.11 1.44
C GLN A 103 -29.49 -17.04 2.66
N ASN A 104 -28.66 -18.08 2.65
CA ASN A 104 -28.54 -19.03 3.74
C ASN A 104 -27.33 -18.75 4.61
N ARG A 105 -27.42 -17.76 5.50
CA ARG A 105 -26.33 -17.39 6.42
C ARG A 105 -25.99 -18.47 7.44
N THR A 106 -26.92 -19.39 7.72
CA THR A 106 -26.67 -20.46 8.69
C THR A 106 -25.59 -21.42 8.19
N PHE A 107 -25.42 -21.53 6.87
CA PHE A 107 -24.38 -22.34 6.24
C PHE A 107 -22.95 -21.85 6.59
N TYR A 108 -22.79 -20.55 6.86
CA TYR A 108 -21.49 -19.93 7.15
C TYR A 108 -21.23 -19.72 8.64
N ARG A 109 -21.97 -20.41 9.52
CA ARG A 109 -21.85 -20.30 10.98
C ARG A 109 -20.45 -20.69 11.47
N ASP A 110 -19.75 -21.56 10.76
CA ASP A 110 -18.43 -22.06 11.12
C ASP A 110 -17.29 -21.28 10.45
N VAL A 111 -17.61 -20.21 9.69
CA VAL A 111 -16.62 -19.28 9.13
C VAL A 111 -16.37 -18.20 10.18
N ARG A 112 -15.31 -18.42 10.99
CA ARG A 112 -15.01 -17.65 12.20
C ARG A 112 -13.62 -17.02 12.12
N CYS A 113 -13.45 -15.90 12.84
CA CYS A 113 -12.15 -15.28 13.01
C CYS A 113 -11.21 -16.16 13.82
N ALA A 114 -9.97 -16.33 13.37
CA ALA A 114 -8.88 -16.89 14.16
C ALA A 114 -8.06 -15.78 14.86
N SER A 115 -8.00 -14.60 14.28
CA SER A 115 -7.33 -13.41 14.80
C SER A 115 -8.06 -12.13 14.39
N PRO A 116 -7.85 -10.99 15.05
CA PRO A 116 -7.11 -10.77 16.30
C PRO A 116 -7.83 -11.34 17.53
N ALA A 117 -7.15 -11.40 18.68
CA ALA A 117 -7.66 -12.07 19.89
C ALA A 117 -9.03 -11.58 20.37
N HIS A 118 -9.34 -10.28 20.22
CA HIS A 118 -10.64 -9.71 20.64
C HIS A 118 -11.81 -10.07 19.70
N LEU A 119 -11.52 -10.57 18.48
CA LEU A 119 -12.51 -11.03 17.51
C LEU A 119 -12.48 -12.56 17.35
N GLN A 120 -11.58 -13.26 18.06
CA GLN A 120 -11.45 -14.72 17.95
C GLN A 120 -12.77 -15.42 18.20
N ASP A 121 -13.04 -16.46 17.40
CA ASP A 121 -14.26 -17.28 17.41
C ASP A 121 -15.56 -16.51 17.02
N ARG A 122 -15.49 -15.23 16.72
CA ARG A 122 -16.63 -14.49 16.18
C ARG A 122 -16.93 -14.92 14.74
N VAL A 123 -18.20 -15.10 14.43
CA VAL A 123 -18.66 -15.43 13.06
C VAL A 123 -18.52 -14.21 12.17
N ILE A 124 -17.80 -14.34 11.06
CA ILE A 124 -17.44 -13.22 10.17
C ILE A 124 -18.70 -12.52 9.63
N ALA A 125 -19.72 -13.27 9.23
CA ALA A 125 -20.96 -12.71 8.66
C ALA A 125 -21.72 -11.77 9.62
N TYR A 126 -21.50 -11.88 10.94
CA TYR A 126 -22.18 -11.08 11.97
C TYR A 126 -21.32 -9.96 12.55
N LEU A 127 -20.06 -9.81 12.10
CA LEU A 127 -19.23 -8.68 12.52
C LEU A 127 -19.80 -7.37 11.98
N THR A 128 -19.75 -6.34 12.79
CA THR A 128 -20.01 -4.99 12.32
C THR A 128 -18.78 -4.43 11.58
N GLU A 129 -19.00 -3.47 10.72
CA GLU A 129 -17.91 -2.82 9.99
C GLU A 129 -16.98 -2.08 10.94
N ASP A 130 -17.56 -1.42 11.97
CA ASP A 130 -16.79 -0.69 12.97
C ASP A 130 -15.86 -1.58 13.79
N GLU A 131 -16.27 -2.81 14.12
CA GLU A 131 -15.43 -3.79 14.83
C GLU A 131 -14.17 -4.13 14.01
N ILE A 132 -14.31 -4.23 12.70
CA ILE A 132 -13.20 -4.54 11.79
C ILE A 132 -12.34 -3.28 11.54
N ILE A 133 -12.98 -2.13 11.25
CA ILE A 133 -12.28 -0.87 10.97
C ILE A 133 -11.45 -0.42 12.17
N SER A 134 -11.89 -0.69 13.40
CA SER A 134 -11.11 -0.38 14.58
C SER A 134 -9.73 -1.04 14.59
N THR A 135 -9.60 -2.25 14.04
CA THR A 135 -8.31 -2.94 13.87
C THR A 135 -7.47 -2.35 12.75
N CYS A 136 -8.10 -1.82 11.69
CA CYS A 136 -7.47 -1.21 10.54
C CYS A 136 -6.96 0.22 10.84
N GLN A 137 -7.77 0.97 11.55
CA GLN A 137 -7.50 2.38 11.83
C GLN A 137 -6.23 2.56 12.68
N TYR A 138 -5.91 1.59 13.52
CA TYR A 138 -4.68 1.63 14.33
C TYR A 138 -3.41 1.62 13.48
N TRP A 139 -3.40 0.86 12.40
CA TRP A 139 -2.26 0.80 11.48
C TRP A 139 -2.11 2.09 10.66
N TYR A 140 -3.20 2.61 10.13
CA TYR A 140 -3.18 3.86 9.35
C TYR A 140 -2.84 5.08 10.21
N CYS A 141 -3.32 5.15 11.45
CA CYS A 141 -2.97 6.21 12.39
C CYS A 141 -1.48 6.23 12.72
N THR A 142 -0.87 5.07 12.96
CA THR A 142 0.59 4.98 13.24
C THR A 142 1.41 5.38 12.04
N LEU A 143 1.06 4.96 10.83
CA LEU A 143 1.73 5.37 9.59
C LEU A 143 1.59 6.87 9.33
N ALA A 144 0.40 7.44 9.55
CA ALA A 144 0.16 8.87 9.39
C ALA A 144 1.01 9.69 10.40
N LEU A 145 1.06 9.29 11.66
CA LEU A 145 1.89 9.94 12.67
C LEU A 145 3.38 9.85 12.34
N LEU A 146 3.87 8.69 11.89
CA LEU A 146 5.26 8.52 11.48
C LEU A 146 5.61 9.39 10.27
N SER A 147 4.73 9.45 9.26
CA SER A 147 4.94 10.30 8.08
C SER A 147 4.97 11.78 8.45
N GLN A 148 4.08 12.21 9.35
CA GLN A 148 4.05 13.58 9.86
C GLN A 148 5.33 13.92 10.62
N LEU A 149 5.80 13.02 11.48
CA LEU A 149 7.04 13.19 12.23
C LEU A 149 8.26 13.31 11.29
N CYS A 150 8.36 12.45 10.29
CA CYS A 150 9.42 12.53 9.27
C CYS A 150 9.39 13.88 8.52
N LEU A 151 8.21 14.37 8.18
CA LEU A 151 8.06 15.66 7.51
C LEU A 151 8.55 16.81 8.40
N PHE A 152 8.20 16.84 9.68
CA PHE A 152 8.67 17.84 10.62
C PHE A 152 10.20 17.81 10.78
N ILE A 153 10.80 16.63 10.87
CA ILE A 153 12.26 16.47 10.94
C ILE A 153 12.93 17.04 9.67
N LEU A 154 12.41 16.74 8.49
CA LEU A 154 12.93 17.25 7.22
C LEU A 154 12.84 18.78 7.14
N LEU A 155 11.71 19.37 7.52
CA LEU A 155 11.54 20.82 7.55
C LEU A 155 12.49 21.50 8.54
N PHE A 156 12.69 20.89 9.72
CA PHE A 156 13.65 21.38 10.70
C PHE A 156 15.07 21.37 10.17
N LEU A 157 15.49 20.26 9.55
CA LEU A 157 16.83 20.15 8.94
C LEU A 157 17.04 21.18 7.83
N GLN A 158 16.02 21.42 6.98
CA GLN A 158 16.06 22.46 5.94
C GLN A 158 16.20 23.85 6.55
N ALA A 159 15.46 24.17 7.61
CA ALA A 159 15.56 25.45 8.29
C ALA A 159 16.96 25.69 8.87
N VAL A 160 17.54 24.68 9.53
CA VAL A 160 18.90 24.72 10.07
C VAL A 160 19.93 24.96 8.96
N LEU A 161 19.79 24.26 7.83
CA LEU A 161 20.68 24.41 6.67
C LEU A 161 20.59 25.81 6.07
N VAL A 162 19.40 26.38 5.93
CA VAL A 162 19.21 27.76 5.44
C VAL A 162 19.86 28.78 6.38
N ILE A 163 19.66 28.62 7.70
CA ILE A 163 20.31 29.49 8.70
C ILE A 163 21.84 29.40 8.57
N PHE A 164 22.38 28.21 8.43
CA PHE A 164 23.82 27.97 8.26
C PHE A 164 24.36 28.69 7.00
N ILE A 165 23.66 28.55 5.88
CA ILE A 165 24.01 29.24 4.62
C ILE A 165 23.98 30.77 4.80
N ILE A 166 22.96 31.32 5.46
CA ILE A 166 22.85 32.75 5.72
C ILE A 166 24.03 33.23 6.57
N ILE A 167 24.38 32.51 7.62
CA ILE A 167 25.54 32.84 8.49
C ILE A 167 26.83 32.78 7.68
N TYR A 168 27.01 31.74 6.87
CA TYR A 168 28.18 31.57 6.02
C TYR A 168 28.32 32.72 5.01
N LEU A 169 27.24 33.07 4.32
CA LEU A 169 27.22 34.17 3.34
C LEU A 169 27.48 35.52 4.00
N ARG A 170 26.93 35.75 5.21
CA ARG A 170 27.21 37.01 5.98
C ARG A 170 28.68 37.08 6.38
N ARG A 171 29.27 35.98 6.81
CA ARG A 171 30.72 35.92 7.16
C ARG A 171 31.57 36.13 5.92
N PHE A 172 31.25 35.54 4.80
CA PHE A 172 31.97 35.70 3.54
C PHE A 172 31.88 37.16 3.05
N ARG A 173 30.72 37.83 3.10
CA ARG A 173 30.57 39.26 2.76
C ARG A 173 31.39 40.18 3.62
N ARG A 174 31.54 39.87 4.93
CA ARG A 174 32.40 40.67 5.82
C ARG A 174 33.87 40.53 5.42
N MET A 175 34.35 39.33 5.17
CA MET A 175 35.74 39.12 4.72
C MET A 175 36.06 39.80 3.38
N THR A 176 35.14 39.76 2.42
CA THR A 176 35.29 40.43 1.11
C THR A 176 35.24 41.96 1.24
N ALA A 177 34.46 42.49 2.16
CA ALA A 177 34.44 43.93 2.45
C ALA A 177 35.76 44.41 3.07
N GLU A 178 36.34 43.69 4.02
CA GLU A 178 37.65 44.00 4.62
C GLU A 178 38.78 43.97 3.59
N VAL A 179 38.81 42.97 2.71
CA VAL A 179 39.82 42.90 1.63
C VAL A 179 39.68 44.08 0.68
N ARG A 180 38.45 44.50 0.37
CA ARG A 180 38.18 45.63 -0.54
C ARG A 180 38.61 46.98 0.08
N SER A 181 38.39 47.18 1.39
CA SER A 181 38.84 48.41 2.07
C SER A 181 40.38 48.47 2.13
N THR A 182 41.06 47.37 2.44
CA THR A 182 42.52 47.28 2.49
C THR A 182 43.16 47.54 1.10
N THR A 183 42.51 47.08 0.02
CA THR A 183 42.96 47.31 -1.36
C THR A 183 42.77 48.80 -1.78
N GLN A 184 41.74 49.47 -1.27
CA GLN A 184 41.47 50.89 -1.52
C GLN A 184 42.45 51.77 -0.80
N ASP A 185 42.83 51.46 0.45
CA ASP A 185 43.82 52.17 1.24
C ASP A 185 45.22 52.08 0.61
N LEU A 186 45.57 50.97 -0.04
CA LEU A 186 46.82 50.78 -0.78
C LEU A 186 46.90 51.57 -2.10
N HIS A 187 45.76 52.00 -2.68
CA HIS A 187 45.68 52.73 -3.95
C HIS A 187 45.52 54.24 -3.77
N GLN A 188 45.48 54.75 -2.53
CA GLN A 188 45.44 56.19 -2.31
C GLN A 188 46.85 56.77 -2.49
N PRO A 189 47.10 57.62 -3.53
CA PRO A 189 48.41 58.25 -3.73
C PRO A 189 48.72 59.14 -2.52
N ALA A 190 49.92 59.05 -1.99
CA ALA A 190 50.42 59.95 -0.95
C ALA A 190 50.26 61.40 -1.44
N ASP A 191 49.28 62.10 -0.84
CA ASP A 191 49.06 63.49 -1.10
C ASP A 191 50.28 64.28 -0.65
N THR A 192 51.07 64.71 -1.62
CA THR A 192 52.23 65.55 -1.41
C THR A 192 51.75 66.91 -0.92
N GLY A 193 51.89 67.14 0.37
CA GLY A 193 51.60 68.44 1.00
C GLY A 193 52.30 69.58 0.33
N PRO A 194 51.71 70.78 0.30
CA PRO A 194 52.26 71.97 -0.41
C PRO A 194 53.55 72.46 0.25
N LEU A 195 54.59 72.61 -0.58
CA LEU A 195 55.83 73.29 -0.23
C LEU A 195 55.52 74.77 0.09
N ARG A 196 55.70 75.12 1.31
CA ARG A 196 55.67 76.52 1.81
C ARG A 196 56.90 77.26 1.30
N GLN A 197 56.73 78.10 0.27
CA GLN A 197 57.74 79.05 -0.13
C GLN A 197 57.80 80.19 0.89
N ARG A 198 59.07 80.49 1.30
CA ARG A 198 59.51 81.77 1.78
C ARG A 198 60.35 82.44 0.72
#